data_e2fc35ccb84247c9cf477f86aec001fb
#
_entry.id   e2fc35ccb84247c9cf477f86aec001fb
#
_cell.length_a   1.000
_cell.length_b   1.000
_cell.length_c   1.000
_cell.angle_alpha   90.00
_cell.angle_beta   90.00
_cell.angle_gamma   90.00
#
_symmetry.space_group_name_H-M   'P 1'
#
loop_
_entity.id
_entity.type
_entity.pdbx_description
1 polymer ?
#
loop_
_entity_poly.entity_id
_entity_poly.type
_entity_poly.pdbx_seq_one_letter_code
_entity_poly.pdbx_strand_id
1 'polypeptide(L)'
;MKIGIIGYGFVGQALSEGLKENVEVLKIDPKLKTTISDLKELKPEVIFICVPTPMDSDGNQNISILKSVLQDIKKHDINGLVVVKSTVHPGNISVIENIFPSFVYNPEFLREKHAIEDFINSSLIVFGGNESSSRLLGDVYLKYTKCVNKNYIYTDLISASLIKYAINTFLATKVIFFNEFYDLFNVLNKNESWADFI
;
A
#
# COMPACT_ATOMS: atom_id res chain seq x y z
N MET A 1 21.50 3.14 -1.02
CA MET A 1 20.08 3.24 -1.42
C MET A 1 19.43 4.37 -0.64
N LYS A 2 18.83 5.31 -1.34
CA LYS A 2 18.10 6.45 -0.76
C LYS A 2 16.64 6.33 -1.09
N ILE A 3 15.78 6.37 -0.06
CA ILE A 3 14.33 6.15 -0.20
C ILE A 3 13.57 7.32 0.42
N GLY A 4 12.61 7.88 -0.34
CA GLY A 4 11.59 8.78 0.18
C GLY A 4 10.32 8.01 0.56
N ILE A 5 9.73 8.32 1.71
CA ILE A 5 8.42 7.77 2.11
C ILE A 5 7.48 8.95 2.36
N ILE A 6 6.44 9.09 1.53
CA ILE A 6 5.44 10.14 1.61
C ILE A 6 4.16 9.58 2.24
N GLY A 7 3.77 10.14 3.40
CA GLY A 7 2.73 9.58 4.27
C GLY A 7 3.32 8.61 5.28
N TYR A 8 3.46 9.05 6.55
CA TYR A 8 4.06 8.28 7.63
C TYR A 8 3.01 7.75 8.62
N GLY A 9 1.88 7.26 8.08
CA GLY A 9 0.88 6.47 8.78
C GLY A 9 1.36 5.03 9.03
N PHE A 10 0.45 4.11 9.39
CA PHE A 10 0.83 2.71 9.71
C PHE A 10 1.54 1.99 8.55
N VAL A 11 1.14 2.25 7.28
CA VAL A 11 1.80 1.66 6.10
C VAL A 11 3.21 2.21 5.91
N GLY A 12 3.38 3.53 5.99
CA GLY A 12 4.70 4.18 5.87
C GLY A 12 5.66 3.79 7.01
N GLN A 13 5.14 3.62 8.21
CA GLN A 13 5.91 3.13 9.36
C GLN A 13 6.33 1.67 9.17
N ALA A 14 5.40 0.79 8.79
CA ALA A 14 5.69 -0.62 8.52
C ALA A 14 6.76 -0.79 7.42
N LEU A 15 6.66 -0.01 6.34
CA LEU A 15 7.67 0.02 5.30
C LEU A 15 9.02 0.49 5.84
N SER A 16 9.06 1.60 6.58
CA SER A 16 10.31 2.16 7.14
C SER A 16 11.02 1.16 8.04
N GLU A 17 10.30 0.51 8.96
CA GLU A 17 10.84 -0.49 9.88
C GLU A 17 11.22 -1.81 9.16
N GLY A 18 10.53 -2.10 8.06
CA GLY A 18 10.83 -3.24 7.19
C GLY A 18 12.02 -3.04 6.25
N LEU A 19 12.60 -1.84 6.18
CA LEU A 19 13.86 -1.60 5.45
C LEU A 19 15.07 -2.05 6.27
N LYS A 20 16.17 -2.39 5.57
CA LYS A 20 17.44 -2.72 6.20
C LYS A 20 18.19 -1.44 6.62
N GLU A 21 19.12 -1.57 7.55
CA GLU A 21 19.88 -0.46 8.14
C GLU A 21 20.78 0.31 7.15
N ASN A 22 21.13 -0.31 6.03
CA ASN A 22 21.95 0.32 4.98
C ASN A 22 21.14 1.20 4.00
N VAL A 23 19.88 1.53 4.33
CA VAL A 23 19.01 2.40 3.55
C VAL A 23 18.87 3.75 4.25
N GLU A 24 19.20 4.81 3.54
CA GLU A 24 18.94 6.19 3.98
C GLU A 24 17.48 6.54 3.67
N VAL A 25 16.69 6.91 4.68
CA VAL A 25 15.25 7.14 4.53
C VAL A 25 14.90 8.57 4.93
N LEU A 26 14.23 9.30 4.04
CA LEU A 26 13.56 10.56 4.38
C LEU A 26 12.04 10.35 4.41
N LYS A 27 11.44 10.70 5.53
CA LYS A 27 10.01 10.56 5.82
C LYS A 27 9.33 11.91 5.60
N ILE A 28 8.34 11.95 4.73
CA ILE A 28 7.58 13.15 4.40
C ILE A 28 6.17 13.01 4.94
N ASP A 29 5.85 13.81 5.95
CA ASP A 29 4.51 13.83 6.58
C ASP A 29 4.28 15.17 7.28
N PRO A 30 3.10 15.78 7.18
CA PRO A 30 2.78 17.02 7.90
C PRO A 30 3.04 16.94 9.41
N LYS A 31 2.82 15.77 10.03
CA LYS A 31 3.10 15.54 11.45
C LYS A 31 4.60 15.63 11.79
N LEU A 32 5.47 15.36 10.83
CA LEU A 32 6.93 15.46 10.96
C LEU A 32 7.45 16.85 10.52
N LYS A 33 6.57 17.72 10.05
CA LYS A 33 6.90 19.06 9.51
C LYS A 33 7.88 18.98 8.32
N THR A 34 7.82 17.90 7.55
CA THR A 34 8.60 17.67 6.34
C THR A 34 7.72 17.81 5.09
N THR A 35 8.33 18.21 3.99
CA THR A 35 7.64 18.50 2.72
C THR A 35 8.27 17.76 1.55
N ILE A 36 7.54 17.63 0.43
CA ILE A 36 8.05 16.95 -0.75
C ILE A 36 9.31 17.63 -1.30
N SER A 37 9.44 18.96 -1.13
CA SER A 37 10.66 19.66 -1.55
C SER A 37 11.94 19.19 -0.86
N ASP A 38 11.85 18.64 0.33
CA ASP A 38 13.00 18.14 1.09
C ASP A 38 13.64 16.90 0.42
N LEU A 39 12.87 16.20 -0.43
CA LEU A 39 13.39 15.10 -1.25
C LEU A 39 14.45 15.56 -2.29
N LYS A 40 14.51 16.85 -2.63
CA LYS A 40 15.53 17.37 -3.55
C LYS A 40 16.95 17.17 -3.03
N GLU A 41 17.13 17.36 -1.73
CA GLU A 41 18.45 17.17 -1.09
C GLU A 41 18.81 15.70 -0.97
N LEU A 42 17.83 14.86 -0.64
CA LEU A 42 18.04 13.42 -0.55
C LEU A 42 18.39 12.80 -1.89
N LYS A 43 17.76 13.24 -3.00
CA LYS A 43 17.83 12.62 -4.33
C LYS A 43 17.48 11.13 -4.26
N PRO A 44 16.24 10.77 -3.92
CA PRO A 44 15.85 9.38 -3.69
C PRO A 44 15.92 8.57 -4.98
N GLU A 45 16.33 7.31 -4.87
CA GLU A 45 16.26 6.33 -5.96
C GLU A 45 14.85 5.73 -6.07
N VAL A 46 14.12 5.65 -4.94
CA VAL A 46 12.73 5.18 -4.88
C VAL A 46 11.92 6.10 -3.96
N ILE A 47 10.69 6.39 -4.36
CA ILE A 47 9.74 7.20 -3.61
C ILE A 47 8.47 6.38 -3.39
N PHE A 48 8.21 5.99 -2.15
CA PHE A 48 6.97 5.32 -1.78
C PHE A 48 5.92 6.32 -1.33
N ILE A 49 4.70 6.21 -1.88
CA ILE A 49 3.56 7.04 -1.52
C ILE A 49 2.57 6.18 -0.73
N CYS A 50 2.39 6.53 0.55
CA CYS A 50 1.57 5.82 1.54
C CYS A 50 0.51 6.76 2.14
N VAL A 51 -0.02 7.68 1.35
CA VAL A 51 -1.02 8.65 1.80
C VAL A 51 -2.43 8.04 1.87
N PRO A 52 -3.33 8.57 2.72
CA PRO A 52 -4.69 8.08 2.80
C PRO A 52 -5.49 8.38 1.52
N THR A 53 -6.39 7.45 1.17
CA THR A 53 -7.35 7.56 0.08
C THR A 53 -8.74 7.21 0.61
N PRO A 54 -9.36 8.09 1.42
CA PRO A 54 -10.63 7.81 2.10
C PRO A 54 -11.78 7.69 1.11
N MET A 55 -12.92 7.25 1.61
CA MET A 55 -14.18 7.29 0.90
C MET A 55 -14.88 8.62 1.16
N ASP A 56 -15.40 9.24 0.13
CA ASP A 56 -16.27 10.42 0.21
C ASP A 56 -17.68 10.03 0.63
N SER A 57 -18.51 11.04 0.97
CA SER A 57 -19.89 10.84 1.42
C SER A 57 -20.80 10.21 0.36
N ASP A 58 -20.44 10.26 -0.90
CA ASP A 58 -21.15 9.65 -2.03
C ASP A 58 -20.72 8.19 -2.31
N GLY A 59 -19.82 7.64 -1.49
CA GLY A 59 -19.27 6.30 -1.64
C GLY A 59 -18.10 6.18 -2.62
N ASN A 60 -17.71 7.25 -3.28
CA ASN A 60 -16.56 7.26 -4.17
C ASN A 60 -15.24 7.37 -3.40
N GLN A 61 -14.17 6.82 -3.97
CA GLN A 61 -12.85 6.97 -3.40
C GLN A 61 -12.29 8.37 -3.65
N ASN A 62 -11.87 9.05 -2.59
CA ASN A 62 -11.17 10.33 -2.68
C ASN A 62 -9.67 10.12 -2.85
N ILE A 63 -9.15 10.48 -4.01
CA ILE A 63 -7.72 10.42 -4.34
C ILE A 63 -7.06 11.81 -4.42
N SER A 64 -7.68 12.86 -3.85
CA SER A 64 -7.20 14.23 -3.95
C SER A 64 -5.80 14.41 -3.35
N ILE A 65 -5.53 13.81 -2.19
CA ILE A 65 -4.22 13.84 -1.54
C ILE A 65 -3.16 13.17 -2.43
N LEU A 66 -3.47 11.98 -2.97
CA LEU A 66 -2.56 11.26 -3.85
C LEU A 66 -2.26 12.06 -5.12
N LYS A 67 -3.28 12.69 -5.72
CA LYS A 67 -3.09 13.59 -6.88
C LYS A 67 -2.17 14.76 -6.55
N SER A 68 -2.40 15.43 -5.42
CA SER A 68 -1.55 16.55 -4.97
C SER A 68 -0.11 16.12 -4.79
N VAL A 69 0.13 14.99 -4.15
CA VAL A 69 1.49 14.43 -3.96
C VAL A 69 2.19 14.18 -5.29
N LEU A 70 1.51 13.54 -6.24
CA LEU A 70 2.08 13.27 -7.57
C LEU A 70 2.38 14.55 -8.36
N GLN A 71 1.49 15.55 -8.27
CA GLN A 71 1.70 16.87 -8.86
C GLN A 71 2.88 17.61 -8.23
N ASP A 72 3.04 17.53 -6.90
CA ASP A 72 4.14 18.14 -6.18
C ASP A 72 5.49 17.48 -6.50
N ILE A 73 5.54 16.13 -6.60
CA ILE A 73 6.74 15.42 -7.07
C ILE A 73 7.16 15.95 -8.45
N LYS A 74 6.20 16.07 -9.37
CA LYS A 74 6.45 16.60 -10.72
C LYS A 74 6.86 18.07 -10.71
N LYS A 75 6.16 18.90 -9.96
CA LYS A 75 6.44 20.34 -9.81
C LYS A 75 7.84 20.62 -9.26
N HIS A 76 8.30 19.78 -8.34
CA HIS A 76 9.61 19.92 -7.72
C HIS A 76 10.72 19.20 -8.49
N ASP A 77 10.42 18.55 -9.62
CA ASP A 77 11.37 17.79 -10.43
C ASP A 77 12.12 16.73 -9.59
N ILE A 78 11.37 16.01 -8.73
CA ILE A 78 11.95 14.94 -7.92
C ILE A 78 12.04 13.68 -8.78
N ASN A 79 13.27 13.24 -9.00
CA ASN A 79 13.56 12.03 -9.76
C ASN A 79 13.61 10.80 -8.85
N GLY A 80 13.36 9.63 -9.44
CA GLY A 80 13.34 8.33 -8.76
C GLY A 80 12.17 7.46 -9.19
N LEU A 81 12.20 6.20 -8.86
CA LEU A 81 11.08 5.28 -9.10
C LEU A 81 9.93 5.61 -8.14
N VAL A 82 8.82 6.10 -8.69
CA VAL A 82 7.61 6.37 -7.90
C VAL A 82 6.82 5.08 -7.70
N VAL A 83 6.51 4.79 -6.45
CA VAL A 83 5.77 3.60 -6.03
C VAL A 83 4.54 4.00 -5.22
N VAL A 84 3.35 3.71 -5.72
CA VAL A 84 2.10 3.98 -5.04
C VAL A 84 1.71 2.76 -4.20
N LYS A 85 1.73 2.92 -2.87
CA LYS A 85 1.25 1.90 -1.91
C LYS A 85 -0.15 2.19 -1.39
N SER A 86 -0.60 3.43 -1.49
CA SER A 86 -1.98 3.81 -1.16
C SER A 86 -2.97 2.94 -1.93
N THR A 87 -4.07 2.55 -1.29
CA THR A 87 -5.13 1.81 -1.99
C THR A 87 -5.73 2.68 -3.09
N VAL A 88 -5.81 2.15 -4.30
CA VAL A 88 -6.38 2.83 -5.47
C VAL A 88 -7.43 1.95 -6.11
N HIS A 89 -8.65 2.48 -6.27
CA HIS A 89 -9.73 1.79 -6.98
C HIS A 89 -9.35 1.60 -8.47
N PRO A 90 -9.66 0.45 -9.11
CA PRO A 90 -9.31 0.21 -10.52
C PRO A 90 -9.75 1.33 -11.46
N GLY A 91 -10.93 1.91 -11.24
CA GLY A 91 -11.44 3.05 -12.01
C GLY A 91 -10.66 4.36 -11.86
N ASN A 92 -9.79 4.47 -10.85
CA ASN A 92 -8.96 5.65 -10.62
C ASN A 92 -7.52 5.51 -11.17
N ILE A 93 -7.14 4.32 -11.63
CA ILE A 93 -5.79 4.05 -12.16
C ILE A 93 -5.47 4.98 -13.34
N SER A 94 -6.36 5.07 -14.32
CA SER A 94 -6.18 5.93 -15.50
C SER A 94 -6.04 7.42 -15.13
N VAL A 95 -6.72 7.85 -14.08
CA VAL A 95 -6.61 9.24 -13.59
C VAL A 95 -5.20 9.51 -13.05
N ILE A 96 -4.61 8.54 -12.35
CA ILE A 96 -3.25 8.63 -11.82
C ILE A 96 -2.23 8.58 -12.95
N GLU A 97 -2.38 7.67 -13.92
CA GLU A 97 -1.51 7.55 -15.11
C GLU A 97 -1.48 8.86 -15.92
N ASN A 98 -2.59 9.55 -16.06
CA ASN A 98 -2.64 10.86 -16.75
C ASN A 98 -1.82 11.94 -16.01
N ILE A 99 -1.70 11.86 -14.69
CA ILE A 99 -0.89 12.81 -13.90
C ILE A 99 0.57 12.38 -13.90
N PHE A 100 0.84 11.11 -13.66
CA PHE A 100 2.17 10.55 -13.54
C PHE A 100 2.28 9.21 -14.29
N PRO A 101 2.66 9.24 -15.58
CA PRO A 101 2.58 8.06 -16.46
C PRO A 101 3.49 6.88 -16.07
N SER A 102 4.55 7.14 -15.30
CA SER A 102 5.54 6.11 -14.97
C SER A 102 5.60 5.90 -13.46
N PHE A 103 4.79 4.98 -12.94
CA PHE A 103 4.85 4.54 -11.56
C PHE A 103 4.65 3.03 -11.43
N VAL A 104 5.01 2.47 -10.30
CA VAL A 104 4.66 1.10 -9.91
C VAL A 104 3.57 1.15 -8.85
N TYR A 105 2.51 0.37 -9.03
CA TYR A 105 1.51 0.15 -8.00
C TYR A 105 1.90 -1.07 -7.16
N ASN A 106 2.12 -0.86 -5.87
CA ASN A 106 2.47 -1.90 -4.93
C ASN A 106 1.51 -1.87 -3.74
N PRO A 107 0.29 -2.44 -3.90
CA PRO A 107 -0.68 -2.48 -2.82
C PRO A 107 -0.14 -3.22 -1.59
N GLU A 108 -0.65 -2.84 -0.42
CA GLU A 108 -0.35 -3.48 0.85
C GLU A 108 -1.51 -4.39 1.29
N PHE A 109 -1.22 -5.38 2.13
CA PHE A 109 -2.20 -6.33 2.70
C PHE A 109 -1.98 -6.45 4.21
N LEU A 110 -1.78 -5.30 4.88
CA LEU A 110 -1.38 -5.22 6.27
C LEU A 110 -2.59 -5.03 7.19
N ARG A 111 -2.56 -5.69 8.35
CA ARG A 111 -3.46 -5.39 9.46
C ARG A 111 -2.85 -4.24 10.27
N GLU A 112 -3.61 -3.17 10.53
CA GLU A 112 -3.10 -1.97 11.17
C GLU A 112 -2.33 -2.26 12.48
N LYS A 113 -2.87 -3.14 13.34
CA LYS A 113 -2.24 -3.50 14.63
C LYS A 113 -0.99 -4.37 14.49
N HIS A 114 -0.75 -4.99 13.35
CA HIS A 114 0.35 -5.91 13.08
C HIS A 114 1.15 -5.51 11.84
N ALA A 115 1.07 -4.24 11.45
CA ALA A 115 1.53 -3.79 10.13
C ALA A 115 3.02 -4.10 9.85
N ILE A 116 3.91 -3.96 10.85
CA ILE A 116 5.34 -4.24 10.70
C ILE A 116 5.56 -5.73 10.49
N GLU A 117 4.95 -6.57 11.32
CA GLU A 117 5.05 -8.02 11.23
C GLU A 117 4.48 -8.53 9.89
N ASP A 118 3.30 -8.03 9.51
CA ASP A 118 2.65 -8.39 8.25
C ASP A 118 3.48 -7.94 7.05
N PHE A 119 4.17 -6.78 7.10
CA PHE A 119 5.06 -6.34 6.03
C PHE A 119 6.24 -7.30 5.86
N ILE A 120 6.91 -7.67 6.96
CA ILE A 120 8.09 -8.54 6.92
C ILE A 120 7.70 -9.96 6.48
N ASN A 121 6.59 -10.49 6.99
CA ASN A 121 6.13 -11.85 6.73
C ASN A 121 5.08 -11.95 5.63
N SER A 122 4.90 -10.89 4.82
CA SER A 122 3.89 -10.89 3.75
C SER A 122 4.06 -12.09 2.82
N SER A 123 3.01 -12.91 2.71
CA SER A 123 2.97 -14.03 1.76
C SER A 123 2.67 -13.58 0.32
N LEU A 124 2.14 -12.37 0.16
CA LEU A 124 1.74 -11.80 -1.13
C LEU A 124 2.34 -10.41 -1.32
N ILE A 125 3.18 -10.27 -2.34
CA ILE A 125 3.75 -8.99 -2.76
C ILE A 125 3.47 -8.84 -4.26
N VAL A 126 2.76 -7.76 -4.62
CA VAL A 126 2.31 -7.49 -5.99
C VAL A 126 2.94 -6.20 -6.48
N PHE A 127 3.49 -6.24 -7.68
CA PHE A 127 4.02 -5.08 -8.40
C PHE A 127 3.27 -4.94 -9.73
N GLY A 128 2.44 -3.90 -9.82
CA GLY A 128 1.68 -3.55 -11.01
C GLY A 128 2.34 -2.40 -11.76
N GLY A 129 2.42 -2.52 -13.08
CA GLY A 129 2.92 -1.46 -13.95
C GLY A 129 3.83 -1.96 -15.07
N ASN A 130 4.69 -1.08 -15.56
CA ASN A 130 5.68 -1.45 -16.57
C ASN A 130 6.63 -2.53 -16.03
N GLU A 131 6.92 -3.54 -16.84
CA GLU A 131 7.70 -4.70 -16.41
C GLU A 131 9.10 -4.33 -15.91
N SER A 132 9.80 -3.43 -16.58
CA SER A 132 11.15 -3.02 -16.17
C SER A 132 11.16 -2.31 -14.81
N SER A 133 10.21 -1.40 -14.59
CA SER A 133 10.05 -0.67 -13.33
C SER A 133 9.62 -1.59 -12.19
N SER A 134 8.71 -2.52 -12.46
CA SER A 134 8.23 -3.50 -11.48
C SER A 134 9.35 -4.47 -11.08
N ARG A 135 10.19 -4.93 -12.01
CA ARG A 135 11.35 -5.76 -11.72
C ARG A 135 12.41 -5.01 -10.94
N LEU A 136 12.67 -3.73 -11.28
CA LEU A 136 13.57 -2.88 -10.49
C LEU A 136 13.09 -2.78 -9.03
N LEU A 137 11.78 -2.61 -8.81
CA LEU A 137 11.21 -2.60 -7.46
C LEU A 137 11.38 -3.97 -6.77
N GLY A 138 11.22 -5.08 -7.49
CA GLY A 138 11.49 -6.42 -6.99
C GLY A 138 12.95 -6.56 -6.49
N ASP A 139 13.92 -6.05 -7.25
CA ASP A 139 15.33 -6.02 -6.84
C ASP A 139 15.55 -5.17 -5.58
N VAL A 140 14.83 -4.04 -5.45
CA VAL A 140 14.86 -3.20 -4.24
C VAL A 140 14.32 -3.98 -3.05
N TYR A 141 13.19 -4.66 -3.19
CA TYR A 141 12.62 -5.49 -2.13
C TYR A 141 13.58 -6.60 -1.71
N LEU A 142 14.18 -7.30 -2.66
CA LEU A 142 15.12 -8.38 -2.40
C LEU A 142 16.36 -7.91 -1.63
N LYS A 143 16.93 -6.77 -2.03
CA LYS A 143 18.21 -6.27 -1.51
C LYS A 143 18.05 -5.46 -0.23
N TYR A 144 16.99 -4.65 -0.12
CA TYR A 144 16.91 -3.58 0.86
C TYR A 144 15.74 -3.70 1.84
N THR A 145 14.88 -4.73 1.72
CA THR A 145 13.85 -5.00 2.72
C THR A 145 14.15 -6.24 3.55
N LYS A 146 13.52 -6.31 4.72
CA LYS A 146 13.51 -7.49 5.61
C LYS A 146 12.44 -8.52 5.22
N CYS A 147 11.67 -8.28 4.14
CA CYS A 147 10.62 -9.19 3.70
C CYS A 147 11.17 -10.61 3.48
N VAL A 148 10.51 -11.60 4.07
CA VAL A 148 10.89 -13.01 3.98
C VAL A 148 10.55 -13.59 2.62
N ASN A 149 9.35 -13.27 2.10
CA ASN A 149 8.89 -13.72 0.78
C ASN A 149 9.69 -13.06 -0.35
N LYS A 150 10.20 -13.88 -1.25
CA LYS A 150 10.94 -13.45 -2.44
C LYS A 150 10.22 -13.78 -3.75
N ASN A 151 9.02 -14.36 -3.66
CA ASN A 151 8.17 -14.63 -4.82
C ASN A 151 7.22 -13.45 -5.01
N TYR A 152 7.45 -12.67 -6.07
CA TYR A 152 6.68 -11.49 -6.39
C TYR A 152 5.75 -11.74 -7.57
N ILE A 153 4.54 -11.18 -7.51
CA ILE A 153 3.61 -11.14 -8.64
C ILE A 153 3.86 -9.86 -9.41
N TYR A 154 4.20 -9.99 -10.69
CA TYR A 154 4.35 -8.89 -11.64
C TYR A 154 3.16 -8.87 -12.57
N THR A 155 2.48 -7.74 -12.68
CA THR A 155 1.26 -7.59 -13.48
C THR A 155 1.07 -6.14 -13.95
N ASP A 156 0.00 -5.85 -14.67
CA ASP A 156 -0.38 -4.48 -15.00
C ASP A 156 -1.01 -3.74 -13.79
N LEU A 157 -1.17 -2.42 -13.92
CA LEU A 157 -1.68 -1.54 -12.86
C LEU A 157 -3.11 -1.90 -12.45
N ILE A 158 -3.97 -2.20 -13.42
CA ILE A 158 -5.40 -2.51 -13.18
C ILE A 158 -5.51 -3.86 -12.47
N SER A 159 -4.80 -4.88 -12.96
CA SER A 159 -4.78 -6.20 -12.34
C SER A 159 -4.26 -6.17 -10.91
N ALA A 160 -3.20 -5.40 -10.62
CA ALA A 160 -2.70 -5.21 -9.26
C ALA A 160 -3.76 -4.55 -8.35
N SER A 161 -4.51 -3.57 -8.88
CA SER A 161 -5.61 -2.93 -8.15
C SER A 161 -6.76 -3.90 -7.92
N LEU A 162 -7.15 -4.70 -8.90
CA LEU A 162 -8.18 -5.72 -8.76
C LEU A 162 -7.81 -6.78 -7.74
N ILE A 163 -6.56 -7.23 -7.70
CA ILE A 163 -6.06 -8.16 -6.66
C ILE A 163 -6.27 -7.57 -5.27
N LYS A 164 -5.88 -6.29 -5.06
CA LYS A 164 -6.09 -5.61 -3.78
C LYS A 164 -7.55 -5.57 -3.38
N TYR A 165 -8.43 -5.15 -4.29
CA TYR A 165 -9.86 -5.04 -4.02
C TYR A 165 -10.51 -6.40 -3.80
N ALA A 166 -10.18 -7.41 -4.62
CA ALA A 166 -10.73 -8.76 -4.46
C ALA A 166 -10.44 -9.34 -3.07
N ILE A 167 -9.19 -9.21 -2.60
CA ILE A 167 -8.79 -9.71 -1.28
C ILE A 167 -9.52 -8.94 -0.16
N ASN A 168 -9.51 -7.61 -0.22
CA ASN A 168 -10.12 -6.79 0.82
C ASN A 168 -11.64 -6.98 0.90
N THR A 169 -12.32 -7.03 -0.25
CA THR A 169 -13.79 -7.25 -0.27
C THR A 169 -14.16 -8.66 0.13
N PHE A 170 -13.37 -9.67 -0.26
CA PHE A 170 -13.58 -11.05 0.22
C PHE A 170 -13.45 -11.15 1.73
N LEU A 171 -12.40 -10.56 2.32
CA LEU A 171 -12.20 -10.55 3.77
C LEU A 171 -13.33 -9.82 4.50
N ALA A 172 -13.77 -8.67 3.98
CA ALA A 172 -14.91 -7.94 4.55
C ALA A 172 -16.20 -8.76 4.47
N THR A 173 -16.48 -9.38 3.33
CA THR A 173 -17.64 -10.26 3.15
C THR A 173 -17.60 -11.45 4.10
N LYS A 174 -16.43 -12.06 4.28
CA LYS A 174 -16.22 -13.16 5.23
C LYS A 174 -16.57 -12.74 6.66
N VAL A 175 -16.13 -11.56 7.09
CA VAL A 175 -16.45 -11.03 8.43
C VAL A 175 -17.96 -10.82 8.60
N ILE A 176 -18.61 -10.19 7.62
CA ILE A 176 -20.06 -9.97 7.65
C ILE A 176 -20.80 -11.31 7.70
N PHE A 177 -20.43 -12.25 6.83
CA PHE A 177 -21.04 -13.58 6.79
C PHE A 177 -20.97 -14.29 8.16
N PHE A 178 -19.80 -14.30 8.79
CA PHE A 178 -19.66 -14.98 10.08
C PHE A 178 -20.35 -14.23 11.23
N ASN A 179 -20.47 -12.91 11.18
CA ASN A 179 -21.25 -12.16 12.16
C ASN A 179 -22.74 -12.50 12.06
N GLU A 180 -23.33 -12.49 10.85
CA GLU A 180 -24.73 -12.87 10.63
C GLU A 180 -24.97 -14.33 11.02
N PHE A 181 -24.03 -15.22 10.71
CA PHE A 181 -24.13 -16.63 11.06
C PHE A 181 -24.02 -16.87 12.57
N TYR A 182 -23.18 -16.09 13.27
CA TYR A 182 -23.07 -16.11 14.73
C TYR A 182 -24.39 -15.67 15.39
N ASP A 183 -25.04 -14.65 14.88
CA ASP A 183 -26.34 -14.20 15.39
C ASP A 183 -27.40 -15.27 15.20
N LEU A 184 -27.46 -15.93 14.03
CA LEU A 184 -28.36 -17.04 13.77
C LEU A 184 -28.07 -18.22 14.71
N PHE A 185 -26.80 -18.59 14.91
CA PHE A 185 -26.39 -19.64 15.82
C PHE A 185 -26.89 -19.39 17.25
N ASN A 186 -26.72 -18.17 17.77
CA ASN A 186 -27.17 -17.79 19.12
C ASN A 186 -28.69 -17.86 19.29
N VAL A 187 -29.45 -17.63 18.22
CA VAL A 187 -30.93 -17.77 18.24
C VAL A 187 -31.36 -19.22 18.27
N LEU A 188 -30.69 -20.08 17.53
CA LEU A 188 -31.09 -21.46 17.30
C LEU A 188 -30.47 -22.47 18.29
N ASN A 189 -29.23 -22.22 18.69
CA ASN A 189 -28.46 -23.14 19.54
C ASN A 189 -28.19 -22.51 20.92
N LYS A 190 -28.70 -23.15 21.98
CA LYS A 190 -28.54 -22.70 23.37
C LYS A 190 -27.55 -23.56 24.19
N ASN A 191 -27.01 -24.62 23.61
CA ASN A 191 -26.30 -25.66 24.34
C ASN A 191 -24.82 -25.81 24.01
N GLU A 192 -24.37 -25.22 22.89
CA GLU A 192 -22.98 -25.30 22.42
C GLU A 192 -22.34 -23.91 22.34
N SER A 193 -21.03 -23.83 22.55
CA SER A 193 -20.31 -22.59 22.34
C SER A 193 -20.00 -22.42 20.86
N TRP A 194 -19.92 -21.16 20.41
CA TRP A 194 -19.51 -20.84 19.04
C TRP A 194 -18.12 -21.40 18.71
N ALA A 195 -17.19 -21.36 19.69
CA ALA A 195 -15.83 -21.85 19.51
C ALA A 195 -15.73 -23.35 19.25
N ASP A 196 -16.72 -24.12 19.73
CA ASP A 196 -16.79 -25.59 19.53
C ASP A 196 -17.48 -25.92 18.20
N PHE A 197 -18.23 -24.96 17.64
CA PHE A 197 -19.00 -25.14 16.40
C PHE A 197 -18.14 -24.88 15.13
N ILE A 198 -17.19 -23.94 15.14
CA ILE A 198 -16.31 -23.57 14.03
C ILE A 198 -14.89 -24.07 14.27
#